data_e5fa3fc789c8e5233491a7ecc4d4475f
#
_entry.id   e5fa3fc789c8e5233491a7ecc4d4475f
#
_cell.length_a   1.000
_cell.length_b   1.000
_cell.length_c   1.000
_cell.angle_alpha   90.00
_cell.angle_beta   90.00
_cell.angle_gamma   90.00
#
_symmetry.space_group_name_H-M   'P 1'
#
loop_
_entity.id
_entity.type
_entity.pdbx_description
1 polymer ?
#
loop_
_entity_poly.entity_id
_entity_poly.type
_entity_poly.pdbx_seq_one_letter_code
_entity_poly.pdbx_strand_id
1 'polypeptide(L)'
;ENPQLHKRVADSVVCVERMLVKYQNIFPTYTDHTALHSINIIDFCNRLIGKNIDQMNADEIYVLLMGAYLHDSGMGITMSDYENFRKKIDFGDYFDTHDQENIPDIIRDFHQEFSGEYIKKYTEIFDIPSQEHLFAIVQVARGHRKTDLWDTKEYPEEICLPNGNKIHLPYLAALIRLADELDIAADRNLQFLYDAEMIDNEYS
;
A
#
# COMPACT_ATOMS: atom_id res chain seq x y z
N GLU A 1 -11.87 -13.35 -16.78
CA GLU A 1 -10.51 -13.64 -16.26
C GLU A 1 -9.46 -13.20 -17.27
N ASN A 2 -8.39 -12.52 -16.82
CA ASN A 2 -7.24 -12.14 -17.63
C ASN A 2 -6.00 -12.89 -17.10
N PRO A 3 -5.58 -13.99 -17.76
CA PRO A 3 -4.48 -14.83 -17.29
C PRO A 3 -3.13 -14.09 -17.20
N GLN A 4 -2.93 -13.08 -18.05
CA GLN A 4 -1.69 -12.30 -18.03
C GLN A 4 -1.62 -11.39 -16.79
N LEU A 5 -2.71 -10.68 -16.44
CA LEU A 5 -2.77 -9.88 -15.23
C LEU A 5 -2.65 -10.74 -13.97
N HIS A 6 -3.31 -11.90 -13.94
CA HIS A 6 -3.17 -12.85 -12.84
C HIS A 6 -1.71 -13.30 -12.64
N LYS A 7 -1.00 -13.65 -13.74
CA LYS A 7 0.42 -14.01 -13.67
C LYS A 7 1.28 -12.86 -13.11
N ARG A 8 1.04 -11.62 -13.54
CA ARG A 8 1.78 -10.44 -13.05
C ARG A 8 1.61 -10.24 -11.55
N VAL A 9 0.39 -10.40 -11.04
CA VAL A 9 0.14 -10.37 -9.58
C VAL A 9 0.96 -11.45 -8.88
N ALA A 10 0.86 -12.70 -9.34
CA ALA A 10 1.55 -13.82 -8.70
C ALA A 10 3.07 -13.64 -8.68
N ASP A 11 3.67 -13.19 -9.78
CA ASP A 11 5.11 -12.92 -9.87
C ASP A 11 5.52 -11.74 -8.94
N SER A 12 4.68 -10.71 -8.84
CA SER A 12 4.90 -9.54 -7.97
C SER A 12 4.83 -9.91 -6.50
N VAL A 13 3.90 -10.77 -6.09
CA VAL A 13 3.75 -11.24 -4.70
C VAL A 13 5.05 -11.84 -4.19
N VAL A 14 5.70 -12.69 -4.99
CA VAL A 14 6.99 -13.30 -4.62
C VAL A 14 8.08 -12.25 -4.38
N CYS A 15 8.07 -11.17 -5.16
CA CYS A 15 9.01 -10.06 -4.98
C CYS A 15 8.71 -9.28 -3.71
N VAL A 16 7.42 -8.99 -3.46
CA VAL A 16 6.95 -8.26 -2.27
C VAL A 16 7.26 -9.03 -0.99
N GLU A 17 6.97 -10.33 -0.94
CA GLU A 17 7.29 -11.17 0.23
C GLU A 17 8.77 -11.10 0.61
N ARG A 18 9.66 -11.21 -0.39
CA ARG A 18 11.11 -11.11 -0.16
C ARG A 18 11.56 -9.73 0.31
N MET A 19 10.83 -8.70 -0.07
CA MET A 19 11.11 -7.33 0.34
C MET A 19 10.63 -7.07 1.75
N LEU A 20 9.41 -7.48 2.10
CA LEU A 20 8.81 -7.26 3.41
C LEU A 20 9.59 -7.94 4.55
N VAL A 21 10.30 -9.04 4.27
CA VAL A 21 11.25 -9.63 5.24
C VAL A 21 12.31 -8.62 5.70
N LYS A 22 12.67 -7.62 4.89
CA LYS A 22 13.62 -6.57 5.27
C LYS A 22 13.03 -5.54 6.24
N TYR A 23 11.71 -5.40 6.27
CA TYR A 23 10.99 -4.52 7.17
C TYR A 23 11.35 -4.76 8.64
N GLN A 24 11.40 -6.02 9.06
CA GLN A 24 11.75 -6.41 10.44
C GLN A 24 13.14 -5.95 10.86
N ASN A 25 14.06 -5.68 9.91
CA ASN A 25 15.38 -5.16 10.23
C ASN A 25 15.37 -3.66 10.57
N ILE A 26 14.38 -2.93 10.08
CA ILE A 26 14.23 -1.48 10.29
C ILE A 26 13.30 -1.20 11.48
N PHE A 27 12.25 -2.01 11.62
CA PHE A 27 11.21 -1.86 12.63
C PHE A 27 10.99 -3.17 13.40
N PRO A 28 11.93 -3.59 14.27
CA PRO A 28 11.87 -4.89 14.94
C PRO A 28 10.72 -5.04 15.94
N THR A 29 10.10 -3.94 16.37
CA THR A 29 9.04 -3.90 17.40
C THR A 29 7.66 -3.60 16.86
N TYR A 30 7.51 -3.43 15.52
CA TYR A 30 6.23 -3.09 14.89
C TYR A 30 5.45 -4.33 14.47
N THR A 31 4.13 -4.15 14.33
CA THR A 31 3.19 -5.16 13.84
C THR A 31 3.68 -5.80 12.54
N ASP A 32 3.42 -7.08 12.39
CA ASP A 32 3.92 -7.90 11.28
C ASP A 32 3.28 -7.49 9.95
N HIS A 33 3.91 -6.59 9.21
CA HIS A 33 3.54 -6.23 7.83
C HIS A 33 4.06 -7.28 6.83
N THR A 34 3.68 -8.53 7.07
CA THR A 34 3.99 -9.66 6.16
C THR A 34 2.99 -9.72 5.00
N ALA A 35 3.23 -10.66 4.10
CA ALA A 35 2.25 -11.03 3.07
C ALA A 35 0.87 -11.37 3.66
N LEU A 36 0.79 -11.80 4.92
CA LEU A 36 -0.47 -12.07 5.61
C LEU A 36 -1.32 -10.81 5.78
N HIS A 37 -0.73 -9.67 6.16
CA HIS A 37 -1.44 -8.39 6.22
C HIS A 37 -2.06 -8.01 4.86
N SER A 38 -1.29 -8.11 3.77
CA SER A 38 -1.82 -7.87 2.42
C SER A 38 -2.96 -8.82 2.04
N ILE A 39 -2.87 -10.10 2.44
CA ILE A 39 -3.93 -11.09 2.23
C ILE A 39 -5.19 -10.74 3.03
N ASN A 40 -5.05 -10.30 4.27
CA ASN A 40 -6.17 -9.86 5.10
C ASN A 40 -6.87 -8.64 4.48
N ILE A 41 -6.09 -7.64 4.02
CA ILE A 41 -6.64 -6.48 3.30
C ILE A 41 -7.43 -6.92 2.07
N ILE A 42 -6.92 -7.86 1.29
CA ILE A 42 -7.63 -8.40 0.12
C ILE A 42 -8.95 -9.09 0.52
N ASP A 43 -8.94 -9.87 1.61
CA ASP A 43 -10.15 -10.51 2.12
C ASP A 43 -11.17 -9.46 2.61
N PHE A 44 -10.74 -8.42 3.32
CA PHE A 44 -11.61 -7.31 3.70
C PHE A 44 -12.15 -6.57 2.48
N CYS A 45 -11.33 -6.26 1.48
CA CYS A 45 -11.80 -5.67 0.23
C CYS A 45 -12.86 -6.55 -0.45
N ASN A 46 -12.62 -7.86 -0.53
CA ASN A 46 -13.58 -8.80 -1.11
C ASN A 46 -14.92 -8.81 -0.36
N ARG A 47 -14.89 -8.74 0.97
CA ARG A 47 -16.13 -8.66 1.81
C ARG A 47 -16.84 -7.32 1.60
N LEU A 48 -16.13 -6.20 1.51
CA LEU A 48 -16.68 -4.88 1.27
C LEU A 48 -17.32 -4.76 -0.11
N ILE A 49 -16.68 -5.29 -1.13
CA ILE A 49 -17.21 -5.32 -2.51
C ILE A 49 -18.42 -6.26 -2.59
N GLY A 50 -18.34 -7.42 -1.97
CA GLY A 50 -19.41 -8.41 -1.93
C GLY A 50 -19.90 -8.79 -3.33
N LYS A 51 -21.23 -8.73 -3.56
CA LYS A 51 -21.83 -9.09 -4.86
C LYS A 51 -21.48 -8.13 -6.01
N ASN A 52 -20.94 -6.97 -5.71
CA ASN A 52 -20.56 -6.00 -6.75
C ASN A 52 -19.24 -6.37 -7.47
N ILE A 53 -18.58 -7.45 -7.06
CA ILE A 53 -17.37 -7.94 -7.71
C ILE A 53 -17.58 -8.21 -9.21
N ASP A 54 -18.79 -8.64 -9.59
CA ASP A 54 -19.15 -8.89 -11.00
C ASP A 54 -19.23 -7.60 -11.85
N GLN A 55 -19.25 -6.44 -11.22
CA GLN A 55 -19.26 -5.12 -11.90
C GLN A 55 -17.85 -4.58 -12.12
N MET A 56 -16.85 -5.15 -11.45
CA MET A 56 -15.46 -4.76 -11.62
C MET A 56 -14.85 -5.44 -12.85
N ASN A 57 -14.10 -4.68 -13.62
CA ASN A 57 -13.33 -5.26 -14.72
C ASN A 57 -11.98 -5.84 -14.23
N ALA A 58 -11.31 -6.61 -15.08
CA ALA A 58 -10.08 -7.31 -14.71
C ALA A 58 -8.92 -6.35 -14.37
N ASP A 59 -8.89 -5.15 -14.98
CA ASP A 59 -7.84 -4.15 -14.70
C ASP A 59 -8.06 -3.49 -13.33
N GLU A 60 -9.30 -3.24 -12.92
CA GLU A 60 -9.63 -2.75 -11.58
C GLU A 60 -9.23 -3.76 -10.49
N ILE A 61 -9.55 -5.05 -10.71
CA ILE A 61 -9.13 -6.12 -9.79
C ILE A 61 -7.61 -6.19 -9.72
N TYR A 62 -6.93 -6.11 -10.87
CA TYR A 62 -5.47 -6.09 -10.92
C TYR A 62 -4.88 -4.91 -10.13
N VAL A 63 -5.38 -3.70 -10.34
CA VAL A 63 -4.91 -2.50 -9.64
C VAL A 63 -5.17 -2.58 -8.14
N LEU A 64 -6.33 -3.10 -7.74
CA LEU A 64 -6.67 -3.31 -6.33
C LEU A 64 -5.70 -4.29 -5.65
N LEU A 65 -5.45 -5.44 -6.29
CA LEU A 65 -4.53 -6.45 -5.76
C LEU A 65 -3.10 -5.93 -5.67
N MET A 66 -2.60 -5.28 -6.73
CA MET A 66 -1.26 -4.67 -6.71
C MET A 66 -1.16 -3.56 -5.67
N GLY A 67 -2.19 -2.73 -5.53
CA GLY A 67 -2.27 -1.71 -4.48
C GLY A 67 -2.20 -2.32 -3.09
N ALA A 68 -2.97 -3.38 -2.82
CA ALA A 68 -2.97 -4.08 -1.54
C ALA A 68 -1.62 -4.73 -1.19
N TYR A 69 -0.92 -5.30 -2.17
CA TYR A 69 0.41 -5.87 -1.93
C TYR A 69 1.52 -4.82 -1.77
N LEU A 70 1.36 -3.65 -2.38
CA LEU A 70 2.43 -2.64 -2.47
C LEU A 70 2.22 -1.42 -1.57
N HIS A 71 1.07 -1.30 -0.86
CA HIS A 71 0.74 -0.08 -0.10
C HIS A 71 1.78 0.24 0.98
N ASP A 72 2.35 -0.78 1.62
CA ASP A 72 3.36 -0.66 2.68
C ASP A 72 4.81 -0.85 2.20
N SER A 73 5.04 -0.93 0.89
CA SER A 73 6.39 -1.13 0.35
C SER A 73 7.39 -0.04 0.78
N GLY A 74 6.90 1.15 1.11
CA GLY A 74 7.68 2.24 1.67
C GLY A 74 8.31 1.96 3.03
N MET A 75 7.75 1.03 3.80
CA MET A 75 8.29 0.65 5.11
C MET A 75 9.56 -0.20 5.00
N GLY A 76 9.76 -0.93 3.90
CA GLY A 76 10.91 -1.81 3.66
C GLY A 76 12.02 -1.23 2.80
N ILE A 77 12.07 0.08 2.59
CA ILE A 77 13.06 0.72 1.71
C ILE A 77 14.48 0.70 2.30
N THR A 78 15.47 0.67 1.41
CA THR A 78 16.88 0.78 1.83
C THR A 78 17.24 2.24 2.16
N MET A 79 18.35 2.46 2.89
CA MET A 79 18.88 3.82 3.12
C MET A 79 19.15 4.56 1.82
N SER A 80 19.64 3.85 0.79
CA SER A 80 19.85 4.44 -0.54
C SER A 80 18.52 4.88 -1.19
N ASP A 81 17.46 4.10 -1.01
CA ASP A 81 16.12 4.47 -1.49
C ASP A 81 15.59 5.68 -0.71
N TYR A 82 15.71 5.65 0.61
CA TYR A 82 15.31 6.77 1.47
C TYR A 82 15.95 8.09 1.02
N GLU A 83 17.28 8.12 0.85
CA GLU A 83 18.02 9.32 0.42
C GLU A 83 17.62 9.82 -0.97
N ASN A 84 17.16 8.93 -1.84
CA ASN A 84 16.69 9.30 -3.18
C ASN A 84 15.23 9.77 -3.16
N PHE A 85 14.36 9.08 -2.42
CA PHE A 85 12.93 9.34 -2.43
C PHE A 85 12.59 10.59 -1.63
N ARG A 86 13.25 10.82 -0.47
CA ARG A 86 13.01 12.01 0.36
C ARG A 86 13.14 13.33 -0.39
N LYS A 87 13.92 13.37 -1.47
CA LYS A 87 14.09 14.55 -2.32
C LYS A 87 12.87 14.88 -3.18
N LYS A 88 11.93 13.95 -3.29
CA LYS A 88 10.73 14.03 -4.13
C LYS A 88 9.44 14.12 -3.32
N ILE A 89 9.53 13.90 -2.01
CA ILE A 89 8.40 13.91 -1.09
C ILE A 89 8.26 15.31 -0.50
N ASP A 90 7.05 15.83 -0.51
CA ASP A 90 6.70 17.06 0.21
C ASP A 90 6.38 16.72 1.66
N PHE A 91 7.21 17.16 2.59
CA PHE A 91 7.04 16.96 4.02
C PHE A 91 6.26 18.11 4.69
N GLY A 92 5.88 19.15 3.94
CA GLY A 92 5.21 20.32 4.50
C GLY A 92 5.99 20.92 5.68
N ASP A 93 5.31 21.14 6.79
CA ASP A 93 5.84 21.68 8.05
C ASP A 93 6.27 20.59 9.06
N TYR A 94 6.34 19.32 8.62
CA TYR A 94 6.65 18.19 9.51
C TYR A 94 7.90 18.41 10.36
N PHE A 95 8.96 18.92 9.77
CA PHE A 95 10.25 19.13 10.45
C PHE A 95 10.29 20.37 11.37
N ASP A 96 9.24 21.14 11.46
CA ASP A 96 9.13 22.21 12.46
C ASP A 96 8.93 21.65 13.88
N THR A 97 8.42 20.41 13.96
CA THR A 97 8.09 19.74 15.23
C THR A 97 8.73 18.36 15.40
N HIS A 98 9.36 17.81 14.35
CA HIS A 98 9.94 16.46 14.37
C HIS A 98 11.42 16.49 14.02
N ASP A 99 12.17 15.54 14.60
CA ASP A 99 13.60 15.40 14.34
C ASP A 99 13.87 14.88 12.93
N GLN A 100 14.68 15.62 12.18
CA GLN A 100 15.09 15.24 10.82
C GLN A 100 16.03 14.01 10.78
N GLU A 101 16.64 13.67 11.90
CA GLU A 101 17.57 12.53 12.03
C GLU A 101 16.85 11.23 12.44
N ASN A 102 15.61 11.31 12.90
CA ASN A 102 14.82 10.14 13.24
C ASN A 102 14.18 9.51 11.99
N ILE A 103 15.02 8.84 11.20
CA ILE A 103 14.63 8.23 9.91
C ILE A 103 13.48 7.21 10.06
N PRO A 104 13.46 6.33 11.07
CA PRO A 104 12.34 5.41 11.24
C PRO A 104 10.99 6.11 11.37
N ASP A 105 10.88 7.17 12.16
CA ASP A 105 9.63 7.91 12.33
C ASP A 105 9.22 8.62 11.03
N ILE A 106 10.19 9.20 10.31
CA ILE A 106 9.93 9.84 8.99
C ILE A 106 9.38 8.80 8.00
N ILE A 107 10.02 7.63 7.92
CA ILE A 107 9.54 6.55 7.04
C ILE A 107 8.13 6.14 7.44
N ARG A 108 7.86 5.91 8.72
CA ARG A 108 6.56 5.51 9.23
C ARG A 108 5.47 6.53 8.90
N ASP A 109 5.75 7.81 9.11
CA ASP A 109 4.75 8.87 8.94
C ASP A 109 4.44 9.20 7.47
N PHE A 110 5.37 8.89 6.57
CA PHE A 110 5.27 9.15 5.14
C PHE A 110 5.39 7.87 4.29
N HIS A 111 5.20 6.67 4.87
CA HIS A 111 5.41 5.42 4.13
C HIS A 111 4.52 5.31 2.88
N GLN A 112 3.33 5.90 2.86
CA GLN A 112 2.48 5.95 1.68
C GLN A 112 3.16 6.69 0.52
N GLU A 113 3.89 7.78 0.80
CA GLU A 113 4.64 8.52 -0.21
C GLU A 113 5.88 7.73 -0.66
N PHE A 114 6.59 7.14 0.29
CA PHE A 114 7.71 6.26 0.01
C PHE A 114 7.30 5.03 -0.80
N SER A 115 6.11 4.45 -0.53
CA SER A 115 5.54 3.36 -1.33
C SER A 115 5.30 3.78 -2.77
N GLY A 116 4.74 4.98 -2.97
CA GLY A 116 4.55 5.53 -4.31
C GLY A 116 5.87 5.66 -5.09
N GLU A 117 6.92 6.18 -4.48
CA GLU A 117 8.25 6.30 -5.11
C GLU A 117 8.91 4.94 -5.33
N TYR A 118 8.69 3.99 -4.42
CA TYR A 118 9.18 2.62 -4.56
C TYR A 118 8.56 1.92 -5.77
N ILE A 119 7.24 1.98 -5.92
CA ILE A 119 6.51 1.40 -7.05
C ILE A 119 7.00 1.99 -8.39
N LYS A 120 7.15 3.31 -8.45
CA LYS A 120 7.67 4.01 -9.64
C LYS A 120 9.07 3.55 -10.01
N LYS A 121 9.97 3.39 -9.01
CA LYS A 121 11.36 2.98 -9.24
C LYS A 121 11.46 1.54 -9.76
N TYR A 122 10.61 0.65 -9.25
CA TYR A 122 10.69 -0.78 -9.52
C TYR A 122 9.59 -1.30 -10.47
N THR A 123 9.03 -0.40 -11.29
CA THR A 123 7.96 -0.70 -12.27
C THR A 123 8.26 -1.89 -13.17
N GLU A 124 9.51 -2.01 -13.65
CA GLU A 124 9.94 -3.12 -14.51
C GLU A 124 9.96 -4.46 -13.77
N ILE A 125 10.30 -4.45 -12.47
CA ILE A 125 10.30 -5.68 -11.64
C ILE A 125 8.87 -6.22 -11.45
N PHE A 126 7.91 -5.30 -11.29
CA PHE A 126 6.49 -5.65 -11.12
C PHE A 126 5.78 -5.89 -12.47
N ASP A 127 6.48 -5.75 -13.59
CA ASP A 127 5.92 -5.93 -14.95
C ASP A 127 4.57 -5.22 -15.15
N ILE A 128 4.50 -3.94 -14.71
CA ILE A 128 3.27 -3.14 -14.78
C ILE A 128 2.94 -2.82 -16.25
N PRO A 129 1.70 -3.08 -16.72
CA PRO A 129 1.39 -3.11 -18.16
C PRO A 129 1.49 -1.77 -18.89
N SER A 130 1.16 -0.66 -18.23
CA SER A 130 1.15 0.68 -18.83
C SER A 130 1.35 1.78 -17.81
N GLN A 131 1.56 3.02 -18.27
CA GLN A 131 1.69 4.18 -17.41
C GLN A 131 0.40 4.50 -16.65
N GLU A 132 -0.75 4.23 -17.23
CA GLU A 132 -2.06 4.40 -16.58
C GLU A 132 -2.23 3.40 -15.44
N HIS A 133 -1.83 2.13 -15.64
CA HIS A 133 -1.81 1.15 -14.55
C HIS A 133 -0.82 1.55 -13.45
N LEU A 134 0.38 2.00 -13.83
CA LEU A 134 1.36 2.49 -12.87
C LEU A 134 0.81 3.63 -12.03
N PHE A 135 0.22 4.63 -12.68
CA PHE A 135 -0.40 5.75 -11.99
C PHE A 135 -1.50 5.27 -11.04
N ALA A 136 -2.40 4.40 -11.52
CA ALA A 136 -3.49 3.88 -10.72
C ALA A 136 -2.98 3.09 -9.48
N ILE A 137 -2.01 2.19 -9.66
CA ILE A 137 -1.44 1.39 -8.56
C ILE A 137 -0.76 2.30 -7.53
N VAL A 138 0.01 3.29 -7.97
CA VAL A 138 0.66 4.26 -7.09
C VAL A 138 -0.36 5.01 -6.25
N GLN A 139 -1.41 5.53 -6.90
CA GLN A 139 -2.42 6.32 -6.17
C GLN A 139 -3.28 5.45 -5.25
N VAL A 140 -3.62 4.22 -5.64
CA VAL A 140 -4.34 3.28 -4.79
C VAL A 140 -3.49 2.90 -3.57
N ALA A 141 -2.19 2.62 -3.77
CA ALA A 141 -1.27 2.32 -2.67
C ALA A 141 -1.11 3.53 -1.72
N ARG A 142 -0.90 4.76 -2.25
CA ARG A 142 -0.84 5.99 -1.44
C ARG A 142 -2.15 6.28 -0.72
N GLY A 143 -3.26 5.92 -1.35
CA GLY A 143 -4.62 6.20 -0.88
C GLY A 143 -5.00 5.54 0.44
N HIS A 144 -4.26 4.54 0.92
CA HIS A 144 -4.58 3.87 2.18
C HIS A 144 -4.43 4.79 3.40
N ARG A 145 -3.67 5.89 3.30
CA ARG A 145 -3.42 6.78 4.44
C ARG A 145 -3.68 8.25 4.08
N LYS A 146 -3.05 9.17 4.70
CA LYS A 146 -3.15 10.64 4.78
C LYS A 146 -3.40 11.45 3.47
N THR A 147 -3.76 10.84 2.36
CA THR A 147 -4.06 11.54 1.11
C THR A 147 -5.51 12.00 1.02
N ASP A 148 -5.77 13.10 0.33
CA ASP A 148 -7.13 13.58 0.05
C ASP A 148 -7.72 12.87 -1.18
N LEU A 149 -8.60 11.89 -0.96
CA LEU A 149 -9.25 11.15 -2.05
C LEU A 149 -10.26 12.00 -2.86
N TRP A 150 -10.56 13.22 -2.40
CA TRP A 150 -11.40 14.18 -3.10
C TRP A 150 -10.60 15.14 -4.01
N ASP A 151 -9.28 15.14 -3.91
CA ASP A 151 -8.45 15.88 -4.86
C ASP A 151 -8.49 15.20 -6.23
N THR A 152 -9.32 15.74 -7.12
CA THR A 152 -9.52 15.18 -8.47
C THR A 152 -8.30 15.27 -9.39
N LYS A 153 -7.24 15.98 -8.98
CA LYS A 153 -5.96 16.00 -9.72
C LYS A 153 -5.13 14.76 -9.41
N GLU A 154 -5.10 14.36 -8.13
CA GLU A 154 -4.42 13.13 -7.71
C GLU A 154 -5.32 11.89 -7.87
N TYR A 155 -6.62 12.04 -7.63
CA TYR A 155 -7.62 10.98 -7.67
C TYR A 155 -8.74 11.32 -8.66
N PRO A 156 -8.47 11.34 -9.99
CA PRO A 156 -9.54 11.50 -10.97
C PRO A 156 -10.57 10.37 -10.83
N GLU A 157 -11.84 10.70 -11.02
CA GLU A 157 -12.95 9.75 -10.86
C GLU A 157 -12.74 8.47 -11.68
N GLU A 158 -12.24 8.63 -12.93
CA GLU A 158 -11.98 7.52 -13.85
C GLU A 158 -10.62 7.70 -14.54
N ILE A 159 -9.91 6.59 -14.71
CA ILE A 159 -8.73 6.50 -15.59
C ILE A 159 -9.10 5.60 -16.76
N CYS A 160 -9.00 6.14 -18.00
CA CYS A 160 -9.21 5.36 -19.22
C CYS A 160 -7.93 4.62 -19.62
N LEU A 161 -8.01 3.31 -19.76
CA LEU A 161 -6.91 2.47 -20.22
C LEU A 161 -6.86 2.35 -21.75
N PRO A 162 -5.70 2.01 -22.34
CA PRO A 162 -5.58 1.80 -23.78
C PRO A 162 -6.49 0.72 -24.37
N ASN A 163 -6.90 -0.26 -23.56
CA ASN A 163 -7.83 -1.32 -23.95
C ASN A 163 -9.31 -0.91 -23.87
N GLY A 164 -9.60 0.33 -23.48
CA GLY A 164 -10.93 0.89 -23.33
C GLY A 164 -11.60 0.64 -21.97
N ASN A 165 -10.99 -0.14 -21.09
CA ASN A 165 -11.47 -0.30 -19.71
C ASN A 165 -11.24 0.99 -18.92
N LYS A 166 -12.01 1.14 -17.85
CA LYS A 166 -11.90 2.27 -16.92
C LYS A 166 -11.54 1.77 -15.54
N ILE A 167 -10.81 2.58 -14.79
CA ILE A 167 -10.47 2.35 -13.39
C ILE A 167 -11.12 3.46 -12.57
N HIS A 168 -11.97 3.12 -11.62
CA HIS A 168 -12.58 4.06 -10.66
C HIS A 168 -11.65 4.28 -9.48
N LEU A 169 -10.69 5.19 -9.66
CA LEU A 169 -9.53 5.35 -8.78
C LEU A 169 -9.88 5.66 -7.32
N PRO A 170 -10.74 6.67 -7.00
CA PRO A 170 -11.07 6.98 -5.60
C PRO A 170 -11.75 5.82 -4.89
N TYR A 171 -12.55 5.04 -5.63
CA TYR A 171 -13.23 3.85 -5.08
C TYR A 171 -12.23 2.78 -4.64
N LEU A 172 -11.26 2.44 -5.50
CA LEU A 172 -10.24 1.44 -5.17
C LEU A 172 -9.35 1.90 -4.01
N ALA A 173 -8.96 3.17 -3.99
CA ALA A 173 -8.18 3.75 -2.90
C ALA A 173 -8.95 3.74 -1.57
N ALA A 174 -10.25 4.06 -1.59
CA ALA A 174 -11.10 4.01 -0.42
C ALA A 174 -11.29 2.58 0.12
N LEU A 175 -11.39 1.58 -0.77
CA LEU A 175 -11.47 0.17 -0.37
C LEU A 175 -10.23 -0.26 0.42
N ILE A 176 -9.03 0.04 -0.07
CA ILE A 176 -7.78 -0.31 0.63
C ILE A 176 -7.69 0.43 1.96
N ARG A 177 -7.96 1.74 2.00
CA ARG A 177 -7.95 2.52 3.24
C ARG A 177 -8.86 1.92 4.30
N LEU A 178 -10.08 1.58 3.93
CA LEU A 178 -11.03 0.98 4.87
C LEU A 178 -10.61 -0.42 5.30
N ALA A 179 -10.08 -1.22 4.37
CA ALA A 179 -9.62 -2.57 4.66
C ALA A 179 -8.41 -2.59 5.60
N ASP A 180 -7.47 -1.66 5.42
CA ASP A 180 -6.30 -1.47 6.27
C ASP A 180 -6.69 -1.09 7.71
N GLU A 181 -7.58 -0.12 7.87
CA GLU A 181 -8.12 0.26 9.19
C GLU A 181 -8.87 -0.89 9.88
N LEU A 182 -9.56 -1.73 9.11
CA LEU A 182 -10.28 -2.90 9.66
C LEU A 182 -9.30 -3.99 10.12
N ASP A 183 -8.20 -4.22 9.40
CA ASP A 183 -7.18 -5.20 9.77
C ASP A 183 -6.46 -4.77 11.05
N ILE A 184 -6.04 -3.51 11.14
CA ILE A 184 -5.45 -2.93 12.36
C ILE A 184 -6.42 -3.06 13.55
N ALA A 185 -7.72 -2.83 13.34
CA ALA A 185 -8.72 -2.96 14.39
C ALA A 185 -8.89 -4.43 14.84
N ALA A 186 -8.77 -5.39 13.93
CA ALA A 186 -8.82 -6.81 14.23
C ALA A 186 -7.61 -7.27 15.06
N ASP A 187 -6.40 -6.80 14.71
CA ASP A 187 -5.18 -7.09 15.46
C ASP A 187 -5.17 -6.47 16.86
N ARG A 188 -5.73 -5.25 17.01
CA ARG A 188 -5.86 -4.60 18.32
C ARG A 188 -6.82 -5.30 19.28
N ASN A 189 -7.70 -6.16 18.79
CA ASN A 189 -8.58 -6.99 19.60
C ASN A 189 -7.85 -8.17 20.28
N LEU A 190 -6.54 -8.21 20.21
CA LEU A 190 -5.70 -9.11 20.97
C LEU A 190 -5.47 -8.60 22.41
N GLN A 191 -6.51 -8.02 23.05
CA GLN A 191 -6.51 -7.69 24.49
C GLN A 191 -5.99 -8.87 25.31
N PHE A 192 -6.32 -10.10 24.88
CA PHE A 192 -5.82 -11.33 25.44
C PHE A 192 -4.28 -11.46 25.39
N LEU A 193 -3.63 -11.11 24.27
CA LEU A 193 -2.16 -11.18 24.18
C LEU A 193 -1.48 -10.08 24.97
N TYR A 194 -2.10 -8.91 25.04
CA TYR A 194 -1.64 -7.81 25.87
C TYR A 194 -1.79 -8.15 27.35
N ASP A 195 -2.96 -8.66 27.78
CA ASP A 195 -3.24 -9.09 29.14
C ASP A 195 -2.36 -10.29 29.58
N ALA A 196 -1.88 -11.08 28.61
CA ALA A 196 -0.95 -12.19 28.83
C ALA A 196 0.53 -11.76 28.85
N GLU A 197 0.83 -10.45 28.80
CA GLU A 197 2.20 -9.90 28.70
C GLU A 197 3.01 -10.45 27.52
N MET A 198 2.33 -10.90 26.45
CA MET A 198 2.97 -11.45 25.26
C MET A 198 3.36 -10.38 24.23
N ILE A 199 2.90 -9.14 24.43
CA ILE A 199 3.23 -7.98 23.59
C ILE A 199 3.88 -6.93 24.50
N ASP A 200 5.17 -6.75 24.35
CA ASP A 200 5.94 -5.69 24.99
C ASP A 200 6.16 -4.57 23.96
N ASN A 201 5.17 -3.71 23.80
CA ASN A 201 5.24 -2.61 22.85
C ASN A 201 4.58 -1.34 23.39
N GLU A 202 5.35 -0.27 23.52
CA GLU A 202 4.86 1.04 23.95
C GLU A 202 3.85 1.69 22.95
N TYR A 203 3.67 1.09 21.79
CA TYR A 203 2.85 1.62 20.68
C TYR A 203 1.65 0.74 20.31
N SER A 204 1.34 -0.30 21.10
CA SER A 204 0.17 -1.15 20.93
C SER A 204 -1.09 -0.58 21.61
#